data_9ad54bf8d649aacd2e801218a51d9f00
#
_entry.id   9ad54bf8d649aacd2e801218a51d9f00
#
_cell.length_a   1.000
_cell.length_b   1.000
_cell.length_c   1.000
_cell.angle_alpha   90.00
_cell.angle_beta   90.00
_cell.angle_gamma   90.00
#
_symmetry.space_group_name_H-M   'P 1'
#
loop_
_entity.id
_entity.type
_entity.pdbx_description
1 polymer ?
#
loop_
_entity_poly.entity_id
_entity_poly.type
_entity_poly.pdbx_seq_one_letter_code
_entity_poly.pdbx_strand_id
1 'polypeptide(L)'
;EKEKAALNADDKIGTTKDGRNRKTTYYDHIHSLFSLYKLSGAEQEIMRCTTLIPANGISSRRFAAWMDQRNMNTINDLMEMGFIHPKNNREILLHPMIREVAVEELKPSVRSCSVLLDSLQEISLMHGLEFMNNKQVFHTVESIITTICKDDTAKYLLFLENVFQYMDKYRYEAG
;
A
#
# COMPACT_ATOMS: atom_id res chain seq x y z
N GLU A 1 14.56 19.96 11.79
CA GLU A 1 13.85 19.08 12.75
C GLU A 1 12.38 19.44 12.74
N LYS A 2 11.60 18.83 11.85
CA LYS A 2 10.14 18.88 11.93
C LYS A 2 9.71 17.58 12.59
N GLU A 3 9.17 17.73 13.79
CA GLU A 3 8.52 16.70 14.56
C GLU A 3 7.65 15.83 13.64
N LYS A 4 8.02 14.56 13.55
CA LYS A 4 7.08 13.52 13.20
C LYS A 4 6.06 13.49 14.34
N ALA A 5 4.90 14.09 14.13
CA ALA A 5 3.72 13.79 14.91
C ALA A 5 3.31 12.36 14.53
N ALA A 6 4.05 11.38 15.02
CA ALA A 6 3.54 10.03 15.12
C ALA A 6 2.40 10.14 16.14
N LEU A 7 1.16 10.00 15.70
CA LEU A 7 0.08 9.65 16.59
C LEU A 7 0.56 8.38 17.31
N ASN A 8 0.85 8.51 18.60
CA ASN A 8 1.28 7.38 19.40
C ASN A 8 0.15 6.34 19.37
N ALA A 9 0.51 5.08 19.14
CA ALA A 9 -0.44 3.96 19.20
C ALA A 9 -1.22 3.93 20.52
N ASP A 10 -0.69 4.58 21.55
CA ASP A 10 -1.27 4.72 22.89
C ASP A 10 -2.20 5.94 23.05
N ASP A 11 -2.39 6.78 22.02
CA ASP A 11 -3.32 7.91 22.12
C ASP A 11 -4.75 7.41 22.32
N LYS A 12 -5.32 7.74 23.48
CA LYS A 12 -6.66 7.28 23.88
C LYS A 12 -7.71 8.22 23.31
N ILE A 13 -8.60 7.68 22.49
CA ILE A 13 -9.79 8.37 22.01
C ILE A 13 -11.02 7.96 22.81
N GLY A 14 -11.91 8.92 23.02
CA GLY A 14 -13.22 8.65 23.64
C GLY A 14 -14.18 8.05 22.61
N THR A 15 -14.60 6.81 22.80
CA THR A 15 -15.67 6.21 22.00
C THR A 15 -16.91 6.00 22.84
N THR A 16 -18.08 6.24 22.28
CA THR A 16 -19.37 5.97 22.93
C THR A 16 -19.96 4.71 22.32
N LYS A 17 -20.05 3.65 23.11
CA LYS A 17 -20.73 2.41 22.74
C LYS A 17 -21.75 2.08 23.83
N ASP A 18 -23.00 1.83 23.46
CA ASP A 18 -24.11 1.50 24.38
C ASP A 18 -24.30 2.53 25.50
N GLY A 19 -24.16 3.83 25.19
CA GLY A 19 -24.28 4.92 26.18
C GLY A 19 -23.16 4.99 27.22
N ARG A 20 -22.08 4.22 27.06
CA ARG A 20 -20.91 4.25 27.93
C ARG A 20 -19.70 4.77 27.17
N ASN A 21 -19.07 5.80 27.72
CA ASN A 21 -17.80 6.31 27.21
C ASN A 21 -16.67 5.33 27.58
N ARG A 22 -16.05 4.72 26.58
CA ARG A 22 -14.85 3.91 26.75
C ARG A 22 -13.67 4.66 26.12
N LYS A 23 -12.56 4.73 26.85
CA LYS A 23 -11.28 5.12 26.28
C LYS A 23 -10.68 3.88 25.61
N THR A 24 -10.51 3.96 24.29
CA THR A 24 -9.80 2.94 23.50
C THR A 24 -8.60 3.60 22.85
N THR A 25 -7.62 2.83 22.48
CA THR A 25 -6.51 3.35 21.69
C THR A 25 -6.98 3.63 20.25
N TYR A 26 -6.31 4.53 19.56
CA TYR A 26 -6.60 4.81 18.15
C TYR A 26 -6.42 3.53 17.30
N TYR A 27 -5.42 2.72 17.65
CA TYR A 27 -5.17 1.41 17.04
C TYR A 27 -6.37 0.46 17.19
N ASP A 28 -6.88 0.29 18.41
CA ASP A 28 -8.05 -0.57 18.68
C ASP A 28 -9.28 -0.11 17.91
N HIS A 29 -9.43 1.20 17.73
CA HIS A 29 -10.53 1.76 16.96
C HIS A 29 -10.44 1.39 15.48
N ILE A 30 -9.27 1.57 14.85
CA ILE A 30 -9.04 1.19 13.45
C ILE A 30 -9.18 -0.32 13.27
N HIS A 31 -8.61 -1.12 14.17
CA HIS A 31 -8.76 -2.57 14.17
C HIS A 31 -10.25 -3.00 14.22
N SER A 32 -11.04 -2.33 15.07
CA SER A 32 -12.49 -2.54 15.13
C SER A 32 -13.20 -2.18 13.83
N LEU A 33 -12.76 -1.12 13.11
CA LEU A 33 -13.33 -0.76 11.81
C LEU A 33 -13.06 -1.85 10.75
N PHE A 34 -11.85 -2.42 10.70
CA PHE A 34 -11.55 -3.54 9.81
C PHE A 34 -12.50 -4.73 10.04
N SER A 35 -12.79 -5.04 11.31
CA SER A 35 -13.70 -6.12 11.68
C SER A 35 -15.16 -5.81 11.31
N LEU A 36 -15.57 -4.53 11.36
CA LEU A 36 -16.93 -4.09 11.04
C LEU A 36 -17.23 -4.15 9.55
N TYR A 37 -16.30 -3.71 8.72
CA TYR A 37 -16.54 -3.57 7.28
C TYR A 37 -16.45 -4.90 6.51
N LYS A 38 -15.94 -5.98 7.10
CA LYS A 38 -15.88 -7.33 6.48
C LYS A 38 -15.54 -7.27 4.98
N LEU A 39 -14.36 -6.73 4.68
CA LEU A 39 -13.91 -6.52 3.31
C LEU A 39 -14.11 -7.78 2.45
N SER A 40 -14.68 -7.64 1.28
CA SER A 40 -14.75 -8.69 0.25
C SER A 40 -13.35 -9.14 -0.18
N GLY A 41 -13.24 -10.28 -0.84
CA GLY A 41 -11.94 -10.77 -1.32
C GLY A 41 -11.21 -9.77 -2.23
N ALA A 42 -11.95 -9.08 -3.11
CA ALA A 42 -11.39 -8.06 -4.00
C ALA A 42 -10.92 -6.81 -3.22
N GLU A 43 -11.68 -6.35 -2.24
CA GLU A 43 -11.30 -5.22 -1.38
C GLU A 43 -10.08 -5.57 -0.52
N GLN A 44 -10.00 -6.80 0.01
CA GLN A 44 -8.84 -7.28 0.76
C GLN A 44 -7.59 -7.33 -0.11
N GLU A 45 -7.69 -7.77 -1.36
CA GLU A 45 -6.57 -7.80 -2.30
C GLU A 45 -6.05 -6.39 -2.60
N ILE A 46 -6.94 -5.46 -2.97
CA ILE A 46 -6.59 -4.05 -3.19
C ILE A 46 -6.01 -3.44 -1.92
N MET A 47 -6.64 -3.64 -0.78
CA MET A 47 -6.19 -3.08 0.49
C MET A 47 -4.81 -3.62 0.89
N ARG A 48 -4.57 -4.92 0.70
CA ARG A 48 -3.28 -5.56 0.94
C ARG A 48 -2.17 -4.94 0.09
N CYS A 49 -2.40 -4.77 -1.21
CA CYS A 49 -1.44 -4.14 -2.11
C CYS A 49 -1.29 -2.64 -1.84
N THR A 50 -2.32 -1.96 -1.33
CA THR A 50 -2.24 -0.56 -0.93
C THR A 50 -1.27 -0.34 0.24
N THR A 51 -1.04 -1.34 1.10
CA THR A 51 -0.01 -1.24 2.16
C THR A 51 1.40 -1.10 1.60
N LEU A 52 1.63 -1.52 0.36
CA LEU A 52 2.92 -1.50 -0.32
C LEU A 52 3.17 -0.24 -1.15
N ILE A 53 2.20 0.69 -1.26
CA ILE A 53 2.41 1.95 -1.96
C ILE A 53 3.25 2.92 -1.11
N PRO A 54 3.89 3.94 -1.73
CA PRO A 54 4.65 4.93 -0.99
C PRO A 54 3.81 5.72 0.02
N ALA A 55 4.42 6.11 1.15
CA ALA A 55 3.74 6.91 2.18
C ALA A 55 3.27 8.28 1.66
N ASN A 56 3.95 8.83 0.65
CA ASN A 56 3.59 10.09 0.00
C ASN A 56 2.46 9.96 -1.03
N GLY A 57 1.94 8.74 -1.23
CA GLY A 57 0.81 8.46 -2.12
C GLY A 57 1.23 8.07 -3.54
N ILE A 58 0.23 7.66 -4.30
CA ILE A 58 0.37 7.21 -5.69
C ILE A 58 -0.82 7.68 -6.54
N SER A 59 -0.62 7.82 -7.85
CA SER A 59 -1.72 8.04 -8.78
C SER A 59 -2.76 6.90 -8.69
N SER A 60 -4.01 7.23 -8.42
CA SER A 60 -5.09 6.25 -8.29
C SER A 60 -5.30 5.43 -9.55
N ARG A 61 -5.23 6.08 -10.72
CA ARG A 61 -5.34 5.39 -12.02
C ARG A 61 -4.18 4.45 -12.29
N ARG A 62 -2.95 4.87 -11.92
CA ARG A 62 -1.76 4.02 -12.07
C ARG A 62 -1.85 2.81 -11.16
N PHE A 63 -2.24 2.99 -9.91
CA PHE A 63 -2.43 1.89 -8.98
C PHE A 63 -3.51 0.92 -9.46
N ALA A 64 -4.66 1.44 -9.95
CA ALA A 64 -5.70 0.60 -10.54
C ALA A 64 -5.18 -0.22 -11.74
N ALA A 65 -4.38 0.40 -12.63
CA ALA A 65 -3.77 -0.32 -13.75
C ALA A 65 -2.80 -1.42 -13.28
N TRP A 66 -1.98 -1.17 -12.26
CA TRP A 66 -1.09 -2.19 -11.69
C TRP A 66 -1.83 -3.35 -11.02
N MET A 67 -3.03 -3.07 -10.53
CA MET A 67 -3.90 -4.08 -9.93
C MET A 67 -4.84 -4.74 -10.93
N ASP A 68 -4.63 -4.55 -12.25
CA ASP A 68 -5.49 -5.05 -13.34
C ASP A 68 -6.98 -4.71 -13.13
N GLN A 69 -7.27 -3.56 -12.52
CA GLN A 69 -8.64 -3.14 -12.27
C GLN A 69 -9.25 -2.48 -13.51
N ARG A 70 -10.36 -3.03 -14.02
CA ARG A 70 -11.09 -2.48 -15.16
C ARG A 70 -11.72 -1.13 -14.88
N ASN A 71 -11.98 -0.82 -13.63
CA ASN A 71 -12.59 0.43 -13.16
C ASN A 71 -12.09 0.78 -11.75
N MET A 72 -12.56 1.90 -11.21
CA MET A 72 -12.14 2.43 -9.91
C MET A 72 -13.06 2.01 -8.76
N ASN A 73 -14.06 1.15 -8.99
CA ASN A 73 -15.13 0.90 -8.00
C ASN A 73 -14.56 0.40 -6.67
N THR A 74 -13.78 -0.67 -6.67
CA THR A 74 -13.20 -1.24 -5.43
C THR A 74 -12.33 -0.22 -4.66
N ILE A 75 -11.59 0.63 -5.38
CA ILE A 75 -10.77 1.68 -4.74
C ILE A 75 -11.69 2.77 -4.18
N ASN A 76 -12.76 3.14 -4.89
CA ASN A 76 -13.73 4.13 -4.43
C ASN A 76 -14.48 3.62 -3.19
N ASP A 77 -14.90 2.34 -3.18
CA ASP A 77 -15.54 1.72 -2.03
C ASP A 77 -14.64 1.79 -0.80
N LEU A 78 -13.35 1.47 -0.95
CA LEU A 78 -12.37 1.60 0.13
C LEU A 78 -12.11 3.06 0.57
N MET A 79 -12.26 4.02 -0.34
CA MET A 79 -12.23 5.45 0.01
C MET A 79 -13.50 5.87 0.77
N GLU A 80 -14.68 5.41 0.37
CA GLU A 80 -15.93 5.67 1.06
C GLU A 80 -15.95 5.09 2.48
N MET A 81 -15.36 3.90 2.66
CA MET A 81 -15.16 3.29 3.97
C MET A 81 -14.09 4.01 4.82
N GLY A 82 -13.33 4.95 4.25
CA GLY A 82 -12.30 5.71 4.94
C GLY A 82 -10.96 4.98 5.09
N PHE A 83 -10.74 3.83 4.45
CA PHE A 83 -9.46 3.12 4.49
C PHE A 83 -8.41 3.77 3.60
N ILE A 84 -8.77 4.17 2.41
CA ILE A 84 -7.91 4.89 1.46
C ILE A 84 -8.32 6.35 1.45
N HIS A 85 -7.35 7.25 1.49
CA HIS A 85 -7.60 8.70 1.48
C HIS A 85 -7.21 9.33 0.15
N PRO A 86 -8.05 10.21 -0.42
CA PRO A 86 -7.63 11.04 -1.53
C PRO A 86 -6.64 12.10 -1.01
N LYS A 87 -5.45 12.16 -1.60
CA LYS A 87 -4.48 13.23 -1.33
C LYS A 87 -4.81 14.48 -2.17
N ASN A 88 -5.30 14.24 -3.38
CA ASN A 88 -5.79 15.24 -4.32
C ASN A 88 -6.71 14.52 -5.33
N ASN A 89 -7.18 15.22 -6.36
CA ASN A 89 -8.08 14.66 -7.37
C ASN A 89 -7.51 13.48 -8.19
N ARG A 90 -6.22 13.16 -8.03
CA ARG A 90 -5.53 12.14 -8.84
C ARG A 90 -4.72 11.15 -8.04
N GLU A 91 -4.45 11.43 -6.78
CA GLU A 91 -3.58 10.61 -5.93
C GLU A 91 -4.32 10.11 -4.71
N ILE A 92 -3.97 8.90 -4.30
CA ILE A 92 -4.43 8.23 -3.09
C ILE A 92 -3.25 7.96 -2.17
N LEU A 93 -3.53 7.89 -0.89
CA LEU A 93 -2.57 7.49 0.14
C LEU A 93 -3.25 6.64 1.21
N LEU A 94 -2.44 5.93 1.96
CA LEU A 94 -2.86 5.18 3.13
C LEU A 94 -2.35 5.87 4.39
N HIS A 95 -3.26 6.16 5.33
CA HIS A 95 -2.85 6.72 6.62
C HIS A 95 -1.90 5.74 7.34
N PRO A 96 -0.83 6.22 8.01
CA PRO A 96 0.16 5.35 8.66
C PRO A 96 -0.46 4.30 9.60
N MET A 97 -1.40 4.70 10.46
CA MET A 97 -2.07 3.78 11.39
C MET A 97 -2.93 2.74 10.67
N ILE A 98 -3.62 3.13 9.59
CA ILE A 98 -4.40 2.18 8.77
C ILE A 98 -3.43 1.20 8.09
N ARG A 99 -2.26 1.67 7.65
CA ARG A 99 -1.22 0.82 7.09
C ARG A 99 -0.75 -0.24 8.08
N GLU A 100 -0.44 0.15 9.32
CA GLU A 100 0.01 -0.78 10.36
C GLU A 100 -1.01 -1.87 10.62
N VAL A 101 -2.27 -1.49 10.85
CA VAL A 101 -3.37 -2.45 11.06
C VAL A 101 -3.57 -3.34 9.83
N ALA A 102 -3.55 -2.76 8.62
CA ALA A 102 -3.74 -3.52 7.40
C ALA A 102 -2.59 -4.50 7.11
N VAL A 103 -1.35 -4.14 7.43
CA VAL A 103 -0.19 -5.06 7.32
C VAL A 103 -0.35 -6.23 8.29
N GLU A 104 -0.78 -5.96 9.52
CA GLU A 104 -0.97 -7.00 10.53
C GLU A 104 -2.13 -7.94 10.18
N GLU A 105 -3.27 -7.40 9.78
CA GLU A 105 -4.48 -8.17 9.48
C GLU A 105 -4.39 -8.91 8.14
N LEU A 106 -3.90 -8.25 7.09
CA LEU A 106 -3.93 -8.78 5.72
C LEU A 106 -2.62 -9.45 5.30
N LYS A 107 -1.54 -9.27 6.04
CA LYS A 107 -0.23 -9.93 5.89
C LYS A 107 0.25 -9.96 4.42
N PRO A 108 0.59 -8.79 3.84
CA PRO A 108 1.02 -8.72 2.46
C PRO A 108 2.22 -9.63 2.21
N SER A 109 2.10 -10.52 1.22
CA SER A 109 3.12 -11.50 0.88
C SER A 109 3.35 -11.56 -0.63
N VAL A 110 4.45 -12.17 -1.06
CA VAL A 110 4.79 -12.33 -2.48
C VAL A 110 3.66 -13.04 -3.23
N ARG A 111 3.06 -14.07 -2.65
CA ARG A 111 1.94 -14.79 -3.27
C ARG A 111 0.66 -13.96 -3.29
N SER A 112 0.33 -13.35 -2.16
CA SER A 112 -0.93 -12.61 -2.02
C SER A 112 -0.95 -11.25 -2.71
N CYS A 113 0.22 -10.70 -3.08
CA CYS A 113 0.38 -9.45 -3.83
C CYS A 113 0.95 -9.68 -5.23
N SER A 114 0.80 -10.91 -5.77
CA SER A 114 1.42 -11.29 -7.04
C SER A 114 1.03 -10.39 -8.20
N VAL A 115 -0.22 -9.96 -8.29
CA VAL A 115 -0.72 -9.05 -9.34
C VAL A 115 0.10 -7.76 -9.39
N LEU A 116 0.35 -7.14 -8.23
CA LEU A 116 1.16 -5.93 -8.15
C LEU A 116 2.62 -6.19 -8.55
N LEU A 117 3.22 -7.29 -8.06
CA LEU A 117 4.60 -7.63 -8.37
C LEU A 117 4.78 -7.93 -9.87
N ASP A 118 3.88 -8.71 -10.44
CA ASP A 118 3.91 -9.10 -11.86
C ASP A 118 3.76 -7.85 -12.76
N SER A 119 2.86 -6.94 -12.42
CA SER A 119 2.70 -5.66 -13.15
C SER A 119 3.95 -4.79 -13.08
N LEU A 120 4.57 -4.65 -11.90
CA LEU A 120 5.81 -3.87 -11.76
C LEU A 120 6.98 -4.53 -12.51
N GLN A 121 7.06 -5.85 -12.51
CA GLN A 121 8.05 -6.60 -13.27
C GLN A 121 7.85 -6.42 -14.78
N GLU A 122 6.62 -6.49 -15.28
CA GLU A 122 6.30 -6.25 -16.69
C GLU A 122 6.69 -4.83 -17.14
N ILE A 123 6.36 -3.82 -16.31
CA ILE A 123 6.74 -2.43 -16.57
C ILE A 123 8.27 -2.29 -16.62
N SER A 124 9.00 -2.95 -15.73
CA SER A 124 10.46 -2.92 -15.74
C SER A 124 11.04 -3.52 -17.01
N LEU A 125 10.49 -4.63 -17.49
CA LEU A 125 10.97 -5.34 -18.68
C LEU A 125 10.61 -4.62 -19.99
N MET A 126 9.39 -4.09 -20.10
CA MET A 126 8.88 -3.52 -21.35
C MET A 126 9.10 -2.01 -21.50
N HIS A 127 9.15 -1.29 -20.38
CA HIS A 127 9.18 0.18 -20.34
C HIS A 127 10.29 0.70 -19.42
N GLY A 128 11.50 0.15 -19.53
CA GLY A 128 12.61 0.46 -18.64
C GLY A 128 12.88 1.96 -18.43
N LEU A 129 12.78 2.79 -19.49
CA LEU A 129 12.93 4.25 -19.39
C LEU A 129 11.78 4.90 -18.61
N GLU A 130 10.54 4.44 -18.79
CA GLU A 130 9.38 4.94 -18.07
C GLU A 130 9.43 4.51 -16.61
N PHE A 131 9.85 3.29 -16.33
CA PHE A 131 10.11 2.78 -15.00
C PHE A 131 11.09 3.68 -14.25
N MET A 132 12.21 4.02 -14.87
CA MET A 132 13.29 4.80 -14.27
C MET A 132 12.90 6.26 -13.99
N ASN A 133 12.15 6.88 -14.88
CA ASN A 133 11.68 8.26 -14.71
C ASN A 133 10.50 8.40 -13.76
N ASN A 134 9.97 7.28 -13.24
CA ASN A 134 8.77 7.27 -12.42
C ASN A 134 9.09 7.07 -10.94
N LYS A 135 9.26 8.18 -10.21
CA LYS A 135 9.51 8.15 -8.76
C LYS A 135 8.50 7.32 -7.97
N GLN A 136 7.25 7.26 -8.40
CA GLN A 136 6.23 6.47 -7.70
C GLN A 136 6.48 4.96 -7.84
N VAL A 137 6.96 4.50 -9.00
CA VAL A 137 7.37 3.09 -9.19
C VAL A 137 8.53 2.76 -8.27
N PHE A 138 9.57 3.59 -8.29
CA PHE A 138 10.76 3.40 -7.46
C PHE A 138 10.42 3.29 -5.97
N HIS A 139 9.66 4.26 -5.45
CA HIS A 139 9.26 4.24 -4.04
C HIS A 139 8.29 3.09 -3.70
N THR A 140 7.51 2.60 -4.67
CA THR A 140 6.69 1.40 -4.45
C THR A 140 7.57 0.16 -4.31
N VAL A 141 8.60 0.03 -5.15
CA VAL A 141 9.57 -1.07 -5.04
C VAL A 141 10.31 -1.04 -3.70
N GLU A 142 10.76 0.13 -3.26
CA GLU A 142 11.38 0.28 -1.92
C GLU A 142 10.43 -0.16 -0.80
N SER A 143 9.17 0.24 -0.88
CA SER A 143 8.14 -0.15 0.10
C SER A 143 7.89 -1.67 0.07
N ILE A 144 7.85 -2.29 -1.11
CA ILE A 144 7.73 -3.75 -1.26
C ILE A 144 8.91 -4.45 -0.58
N ILE A 145 10.14 -4.06 -0.88
CA ILE A 145 11.35 -4.70 -0.34
C ILE A 145 11.36 -4.70 1.19
N THR A 146 10.87 -3.62 1.80
CA THR A 146 10.90 -3.44 3.26
C THR A 146 9.71 -4.07 3.98
N THR A 147 8.56 -4.23 3.31
CA THR A 147 7.29 -4.58 3.98
C THR A 147 6.81 -5.99 3.68
N ILE A 148 7.06 -6.51 2.46
CA ILE A 148 6.44 -7.74 1.99
C ILE A 148 6.98 -9.00 2.70
N CYS A 149 6.09 -9.92 3.06
CA CYS A 149 6.48 -11.25 3.52
C CYS A 149 6.95 -12.11 2.33
N LYS A 150 8.12 -12.73 2.46
CA LYS A 150 8.82 -13.48 1.40
C LYS A 150 8.41 -14.96 1.39
N ASP A 151 7.12 -15.24 1.35
CA ASP A 151 6.53 -16.59 1.37
C ASP A 151 6.74 -17.37 0.07
N ASP A 152 7.28 -16.73 -0.98
CA ASP A 152 7.75 -17.35 -2.22
C ASP A 152 9.11 -16.72 -2.59
N THR A 153 10.18 -17.34 -2.09
CA THR A 153 11.55 -16.84 -2.27
C THR A 153 11.97 -16.83 -3.74
N ALA A 154 11.58 -17.82 -4.52
CA ALA A 154 11.96 -17.90 -5.94
C ALA A 154 11.32 -16.76 -6.74
N LYS A 155 10.02 -16.53 -6.58
CA LYS A 155 9.31 -15.41 -7.20
C LYS A 155 9.85 -14.06 -6.73
N TYR A 156 10.16 -13.94 -5.44
CA TYR A 156 10.73 -12.71 -4.89
C TYR A 156 12.10 -12.38 -5.48
N LEU A 157 13.00 -13.37 -5.60
CA LEU A 157 14.31 -13.18 -6.20
C LEU A 157 14.21 -12.80 -7.67
N LEU A 158 13.33 -13.46 -8.43
CA LEU A 158 13.08 -13.12 -9.82
C LEU A 158 12.55 -11.69 -9.99
N PHE A 159 11.64 -11.26 -9.10
CA PHE A 159 11.16 -9.88 -9.05
C PHE A 159 12.32 -8.90 -8.81
N LEU A 160 13.17 -9.16 -7.82
CA LEU A 160 14.32 -8.33 -7.52
C LEU A 160 15.30 -8.26 -8.68
N GLU A 161 15.65 -9.38 -9.28
CA GLU A 161 16.57 -9.45 -10.42
C GLU A 161 16.08 -8.56 -11.58
N ASN A 162 14.82 -8.70 -11.96
CA ASN A 162 14.22 -7.92 -13.04
C ASN A 162 14.17 -6.42 -12.73
N VAL A 163 13.82 -6.06 -11.50
CA VAL A 163 13.72 -4.66 -11.08
C VAL A 163 15.10 -4.01 -10.91
N PHE A 164 16.06 -4.70 -10.27
CA PHE A 164 17.40 -4.14 -10.02
C PHE A 164 18.22 -3.98 -11.28
N GLN A 165 18.03 -4.81 -12.30
CA GLN A 165 18.70 -4.66 -13.59
C GLN A 165 18.49 -3.28 -14.20
N TYR A 166 17.32 -2.67 -13.95
CA TYR A 166 17.00 -1.32 -14.41
C TYR A 166 17.39 -0.23 -13.41
N MET A 167 17.34 -0.52 -12.11
CA MET A 167 17.76 0.43 -11.07
C MET A 167 19.27 0.70 -11.11
N ASP A 168 20.08 -0.30 -11.42
CA ASP A 168 21.54 -0.18 -11.54
C ASP A 168 21.93 0.67 -12.76
N LYS A 169 21.26 0.49 -13.88
CA LYS A 169 21.45 1.30 -15.08
C LYS A 169 21.17 2.80 -14.83
N TYR A 170 20.16 3.10 -14.03
CA TYR A 170 19.80 4.47 -13.65
C TYR A 170 20.88 5.16 -12.79
N ARG A 171 21.54 4.44 -11.90
CA ARG A 171 22.66 4.98 -11.11
C ARG A 171 23.82 5.45 -11.98
N TYR A 172 24.07 4.77 -13.10
CA TYR A 172 25.14 5.11 -14.04
C TYR A 172 24.81 6.29 -14.95
N GLU A 173 23.54 6.51 -15.26
CA GLU A 173 23.12 7.60 -16.16
C GLU A 173 22.80 8.91 -15.41
N ALA A 174 22.64 8.87 -14.08
CA ALA A 174 22.34 10.06 -13.25
C ALA A 174 23.58 10.65 -12.55
N GLY A 175 24.76 10.06 -12.70
CA GLY A 175 26.08 10.56 -12.23
C GLY A 175 26.85 11.19 -13.35
#